data_3949ad40b4980ec65865f1db1a89e977
#
_entry.id   3949ad40b4980ec65865f1db1a89e977
#
_cell.length_a   1.000
_cell.length_b   1.000
_cell.length_c   1.000
_cell.angle_alpha   90.00
_cell.angle_beta   90.00
_cell.angle_gamma   90.00
#
_symmetry.space_group_name_H-M   'P 1'
#
loop_
_entity.id
_entity.type
_entity.pdbx_description
1 polymer ?
#
loop_
_entity_poly.entity_id
_entity_poly.type
_entity_poly.pdbx_seq_one_letter_code
_entity_poly.pdbx_strand_id
1 'polypeptide(L)'
;VMNQRKNIYGEWEYGLVNMDADSQTLIEDHPFIESKGKIQIYGVLAGSYMDNKQANIGTMDQTAWNIGYLQMLKGHLPENEQEIAMESGMLTALGYQGEPGEKITLNIVTTTAYQNDMVGKAYTYTLCGVIKDYQVNWDICNRNRFPTGIVTKAGAERIGSPLESHMLIRADKGDSVYEDLKKSDKLTCGMEENAKWNQDVVKQMPYIGFLQAIRVVIAVAAACVLYLMVSHSVQKRQEMWKILDALGMEKKQ
;
A
#
# COMPACT_ATOMS: atom_id res chain seq x y z
N VAL A 1 13.00 -2.70 2.02
CA VAL A 1 12.37 -2.26 0.77
C VAL A 1 10.99 -2.88 0.63
N MET A 2 10.84 -4.23 0.71
CA MET A 2 9.53 -4.90 0.53
C MET A 2 8.48 -4.47 1.57
N ASN A 3 8.82 -4.40 2.86
CA ASN A 3 7.91 -3.95 3.92
C ASN A 3 7.47 -2.48 3.76
N GLN A 4 8.35 -1.60 3.29
CA GLN A 4 7.98 -0.21 3.03
C GLN A 4 6.94 -0.08 1.91
N ARG A 5 7.00 -0.94 0.90
CA ARG A 5 6.08 -0.94 -0.22
C ARG A 5 4.71 -1.47 0.15
N LYS A 6 4.64 -2.55 0.95
CA LYS A 6 3.39 -3.04 1.51
C LYS A 6 2.63 -1.94 2.26
N ASN A 7 3.36 -1.12 3.02
CA ASN A 7 2.79 0.01 3.77
C ASN A 7 2.33 1.19 2.89
N ILE A 8 2.66 1.20 1.61
CA ILE A 8 2.26 2.26 0.67
C ILE A 8 1.17 1.77 -0.28
N TYR A 9 1.34 0.60 -0.86
CA TYR A 9 0.48 0.09 -1.94
C TYR A 9 -0.43 -1.06 -1.50
N GLY A 10 -0.28 -1.59 -0.28
CA GLY A 10 -0.93 -2.83 0.16
C GLY A 10 -0.27 -4.08 -0.43
N GLU A 11 -0.80 -5.23 -0.08
CA GLU A 11 -0.38 -6.57 -0.58
C GLU A 11 -1.52 -7.24 -1.37
N TRP A 12 -2.45 -6.46 -1.87
CA TRP A 12 -3.49 -6.93 -2.78
C TRP A 12 -3.01 -6.82 -4.24
N GLU A 13 -3.39 -7.78 -5.07
CA GLU A 13 -2.99 -7.83 -6.48
C GLU A 13 -4.03 -7.24 -7.41
N TYR A 14 -5.31 -7.48 -7.10
CA TYR A 14 -6.43 -6.97 -7.90
C TYR A 14 -7.48 -6.34 -7.01
N GLY A 15 -8.04 -5.25 -7.49
CA GLY A 15 -9.23 -4.61 -6.95
C GLY A 15 -10.41 -4.80 -7.90
N LEU A 16 -11.53 -5.29 -7.36
CA LEU A 16 -12.78 -5.39 -8.09
C LEU A 16 -13.69 -4.25 -7.67
N VAL A 17 -14.30 -3.61 -8.65
CA VAL A 17 -15.13 -2.42 -8.43
C VAL A 17 -16.53 -2.62 -8.97
N ASN A 18 -17.53 -2.13 -8.25
CA ASN A 18 -18.94 -2.25 -8.57
C ASN A 18 -19.40 -3.71 -8.74
N MET A 19 -19.05 -4.54 -7.74
CA MET A 19 -19.41 -5.94 -7.73
C MET A 19 -20.91 -6.13 -7.54
N ASP A 20 -21.49 -6.99 -8.36
CA ASP A 20 -22.80 -7.58 -8.14
C ASP A 20 -22.73 -8.95 -7.40
N ALA A 21 -23.88 -9.54 -7.14
CA ALA A 21 -23.98 -10.81 -6.41
C ALA A 21 -23.33 -11.98 -7.18
N ASP A 22 -23.43 -11.98 -8.51
CA ASP A 22 -22.88 -13.05 -9.35
C ASP A 22 -21.36 -13.00 -9.38
N SER A 23 -20.78 -11.81 -9.54
CA SER A 23 -19.34 -11.58 -9.45
C SER A 23 -18.81 -11.94 -8.05
N GLN A 24 -19.55 -11.60 -6.99
CA GLN A 24 -19.17 -11.94 -5.63
C GLN A 24 -19.09 -13.47 -5.43
N THR A 25 -20.12 -14.20 -5.87
CA THR A 25 -20.15 -15.68 -5.76
C THR A 25 -19.01 -16.33 -6.54
N LEU A 26 -18.73 -15.84 -7.75
CA LEU A 26 -17.62 -16.34 -8.57
C LEU A 26 -16.27 -16.23 -7.85
N ILE A 27 -16.05 -15.13 -7.14
CA ILE A 27 -14.80 -14.88 -6.43
C ILE A 27 -14.74 -15.66 -5.12
N GLU A 28 -15.87 -15.79 -4.42
CA GLU A 28 -15.93 -16.52 -3.16
C GLU A 28 -15.55 -18.00 -3.34
N ASP A 29 -15.88 -18.59 -4.47
CA ASP A 29 -15.62 -20.00 -4.78
C ASP A 29 -14.30 -20.24 -5.51
N HIS A 30 -13.53 -19.20 -5.84
CA HIS A 30 -12.30 -19.35 -6.63
C HIS A 30 -11.15 -19.96 -5.82
N PRO A 31 -10.57 -21.10 -6.24
CA PRO A 31 -9.63 -21.88 -5.42
C PRO A 31 -8.27 -21.24 -5.19
N PHE A 32 -7.84 -20.31 -6.05
CA PHE A 32 -6.52 -19.67 -5.97
C PHE A 32 -6.56 -18.27 -5.33
N ILE A 33 -7.71 -17.84 -4.84
CA ILE A 33 -7.81 -16.58 -4.09
C ILE A 33 -7.61 -16.86 -2.61
N GLU A 34 -6.49 -16.37 -2.07
CA GLU A 34 -6.11 -16.58 -0.67
C GLU A 34 -6.87 -15.66 0.30
N SER A 35 -7.05 -14.41 -0.09
CA SER A 35 -7.67 -13.40 0.78
C SER A 35 -8.60 -12.49 -0.02
N LYS A 36 -9.75 -12.19 0.58
CA LYS A 36 -10.86 -11.42 0.01
C LYS A 36 -11.26 -10.35 1.01
N GLY A 37 -10.93 -9.11 0.73
CA GLY A 37 -11.27 -7.98 1.60
C GLY A 37 -12.42 -7.18 1.02
N LYS A 38 -13.56 -7.10 1.76
CA LYS A 38 -14.77 -6.40 1.32
C LYS A 38 -14.74 -4.93 1.74
N ILE A 39 -15.14 -4.08 0.79
CA ILE A 39 -15.27 -2.64 0.97
C ILE A 39 -16.59 -2.19 0.39
N GLN A 40 -17.34 -1.40 1.15
CA GLN A 40 -18.62 -0.86 0.71
C GLN A 40 -18.65 0.65 0.91
N ILE A 41 -19.07 1.39 -0.10
CA ILE A 41 -19.24 2.85 -0.06
C ILE A 41 -20.72 3.15 0.15
N TYR A 42 -21.00 4.00 1.12
CA TYR A 42 -22.37 4.40 1.50
C TYR A 42 -22.67 5.87 1.18
N GLY A 43 -21.66 6.68 1.03
CA GLY A 43 -21.85 8.07 0.69
C GLY A 43 -20.55 8.76 0.32
N VAL A 44 -20.71 9.98 -0.19
CA VAL A 44 -19.63 10.86 -0.63
C VAL A 44 -19.74 12.17 0.15
N LEU A 45 -18.62 12.73 0.59
CA LEU A 45 -18.62 14.04 1.24
C LEU A 45 -18.98 15.13 0.24
N ALA A 46 -20.00 15.93 0.56
CA ALA A 46 -20.39 17.07 -0.25
C ALA A 46 -19.21 18.06 -0.38
N GLY A 47 -18.98 18.57 -1.58
CA GLY A 47 -17.90 19.53 -1.86
C GLY A 47 -16.49 18.95 -1.88
N SER A 48 -16.33 17.63 -1.68
CA SER A 48 -14.99 16.99 -1.66
C SER A 48 -14.44 16.61 -3.04
N TYR A 49 -15.16 16.95 -4.11
CA TYR A 49 -14.74 16.63 -5.46
C TYR A 49 -13.72 17.64 -5.97
N MET A 50 -12.45 17.29 -5.89
CA MET A 50 -11.35 18.03 -6.51
C MET A 50 -10.53 17.07 -7.37
N ASP A 51 -10.22 17.42 -8.59
CA ASP A 51 -9.37 16.65 -9.52
C ASP A 51 -9.79 15.19 -9.74
N ASN A 52 -11.11 14.94 -9.92
CA ASN A 52 -11.69 13.59 -10.03
C ASN A 52 -11.55 12.70 -8.78
N LYS A 53 -11.21 13.26 -7.63
CA LYS A 53 -11.10 12.55 -6.37
C LYS A 53 -12.28 12.88 -5.46
N GLN A 54 -12.98 11.85 -5.01
CA GLN A 54 -14.07 11.96 -4.06
C GLN A 54 -13.61 11.46 -2.70
N ALA A 55 -14.06 12.10 -1.63
CA ALA A 55 -13.91 11.56 -0.29
C ALA A 55 -15.13 10.69 0.03
N ASN A 56 -14.92 9.42 0.17
CA ASN A 56 -15.97 8.43 0.38
C ASN A 56 -16.10 8.04 1.85
N ILE A 57 -17.31 7.79 2.29
CA ILE A 57 -17.61 7.20 3.60
C ILE A 57 -18.11 5.79 3.36
N GLY A 58 -17.52 4.84 4.07
CA GLY A 58 -17.85 3.44 3.85
C GLY A 58 -17.39 2.51 4.96
N THR A 59 -17.55 1.23 4.69
CA THR A 59 -17.08 0.14 5.54
C THR A 59 -15.92 -0.59 4.88
N MET A 60 -15.04 -1.12 5.71
CA MET A 60 -13.95 -1.99 5.30
C MET A 60 -13.85 -3.14 6.30
N ASP A 61 -13.82 -4.38 5.83
CA ASP A 61 -13.64 -5.51 6.70
C ASP A 61 -12.17 -5.67 7.14
N GLN A 62 -11.94 -6.52 8.14
CA GLN A 62 -10.62 -6.75 8.71
C GLN A 62 -9.65 -7.35 7.67
N THR A 63 -10.16 -8.12 6.71
CA THR A 63 -9.32 -8.69 5.65
C THR A 63 -8.80 -7.61 4.72
N ALA A 64 -9.68 -6.70 4.27
CA ALA A 64 -9.28 -5.57 3.43
C ALA A 64 -8.27 -4.66 4.15
N TRP A 65 -8.50 -4.39 5.44
CA TRP A 65 -7.57 -3.65 6.29
C TRP A 65 -6.19 -4.31 6.32
N ASN A 66 -6.15 -5.63 6.55
CA ASN A 66 -4.91 -6.38 6.68
C ASN A 66 -4.12 -6.47 5.36
N ILE A 67 -4.76 -6.87 4.26
CA ILE A 67 -4.08 -6.95 2.96
C ILE A 67 -3.74 -5.57 2.39
N GLY A 68 -4.46 -4.53 2.83
CA GLY A 68 -4.16 -3.14 2.55
C GLY A 68 -2.93 -2.62 3.30
N TYR A 69 -2.49 -3.29 4.34
CA TYR A 69 -1.44 -2.79 5.26
C TYR A 69 -1.74 -1.39 5.78
N LEU A 70 -3.01 -1.11 6.06
CA LEU A 70 -3.42 0.20 6.55
C LEU A 70 -2.88 0.44 7.95
N GLN A 71 -2.47 1.68 8.20
CA GLN A 71 -1.84 2.06 9.45
C GLN A 71 -2.72 3.05 10.22
N MET A 72 -3.03 2.71 11.46
CA MET A 72 -3.62 3.63 12.41
C MET A 72 -2.51 4.53 13.00
N LEU A 73 -2.65 5.85 12.86
CA LEU A 73 -1.75 6.83 13.46
C LEU A 73 -2.10 7.14 14.90
N LYS A 74 -3.41 7.24 15.20
CA LYS A 74 -3.96 7.50 16.54
C LYS A 74 -5.27 6.74 16.70
N GLY A 75 -5.60 6.35 17.94
CA GLY A 75 -6.89 5.75 18.28
C GLY A 75 -7.07 4.33 17.79
N HIS A 76 -8.28 3.98 17.38
CA HIS A 76 -8.70 2.63 17.01
C HIS A 76 -9.70 2.64 15.85
N LEU A 77 -10.02 1.47 15.29
CA LEU A 77 -11.11 1.31 14.32
C LEU A 77 -12.47 1.51 15.00
N PRO A 78 -13.51 1.95 14.26
CA PRO A 78 -14.85 2.15 14.81
C PRO A 78 -15.41 0.87 15.42
N GLU A 79 -15.95 0.96 16.62
CA GLU A 79 -16.58 -0.15 17.38
C GLU A 79 -18.09 0.00 17.48
N ASN A 80 -18.61 1.22 17.31
CA ASN A 80 -20.05 1.50 17.40
C ASN A 80 -20.52 2.41 16.23
N GLU A 81 -21.84 2.58 16.12
CA GLU A 81 -22.47 3.33 15.02
C GLU A 81 -22.19 4.84 14.98
N GLN A 82 -21.71 5.39 16.09
CA GLN A 82 -21.42 6.81 16.22
C GLN A 82 -19.93 7.14 16.00
N GLU A 83 -19.10 6.14 15.77
CA GLU A 83 -17.67 6.30 15.59
C GLU A 83 -17.27 6.31 14.12
N ILE A 84 -16.20 7.05 13.84
CA ILE A 84 -15.55 7.08 12.53
C ILE A 84 -14.04 7.16 12.70
N ALA A 85 -13.33 6.42 11.85
CA ALA A 85 -11.90 6.60 11.64
C ALA A 85 -11.66 7.24 10.27
N MET A 86 -10.80 8.26 10.18
CA MET A 86 -10.59 9.02 8.94
C MET A 86 -9.11 9.19 8.60
N GLU A 87 -8.84 9.36 7.31
CA GLU A 87 -7.50 9.72 6.83
C GLU A 87 -7.07 11.09 7.37
N SER A 88 -5.79 11.18 7.75
CA SER A 88 -5.20 12.41 8.33
C SER A 88 -5.29 13.62 7.42
N GLY A 89 -5.03 13.44 6.12
CA GLY A 89 -5.13 14.50 5.12
C GLY A 89 -6.55 15.02 4.95
N MET A 90 -7.55 14.13 5.02
CA MET A 90 -8.96 14.54 4.94
C MET A 90 -9.39 15.33 6.18
N LEU A 91 -9.03 14.91 7.38
CA LEU A 91 -9.32 15.67 8.61
C LEU A 91 -8.74 17.08 8.52
N THR A 92 -7.50 17.20 8.07
CA THR A 92 -6.84 18.50 7.84
C THR A 92 -7.60 19.36 6.81
N ALA A 93 -8.01 18.77 5.70
CA ALA A 93 -8.77 19.47 4.65
C ALA A 93 -10.13 19.97 5.13
N LEU A 94 -10.76 19.24 6.06
CA LEU A 94 -12.04 19.62 6.69
C LEU A 94 -11.86 20.58 7.88
N GLY A 95 -10.64 20.89 8.29
CA GLY A 95 -10.32 21.82 9.38
C GLY A 95 -10.44 21.20 10.79
N TYR A 96 -10.43 19.88 10.91
CA TYR A 96 -10.44 19.18 12.20
C TYR A 96 -9.02 18.95 12.75
N GLN A 97 -8.91 18.86 14.08
CA GLN A 97 -7.62 18.68 14.78
C GLN A 97 -7.07 17.26 14.63
N GLY A 98 -7.94 16.29 14.36
CA GLY A 98 -7.56 14.88 14.26
C GLY A 98 -7.22 14.25 15.62
N GLU A 99 -7.90 14.68 16.67
CA GLU A 99 -7.74 14.07 17.99
C GLU A 99 -8.91 13.10 18.29
N PRO A 100 -8.64 11.85 18.68
CA PRO A 100 -9.67 10.92 19.10
C PRO A 100 -10.57 11.51 20.19
N GLY A 101 -11.89 11.36 20.03
CA GLY A 101 -12.91 11.99 20.87
C GLY A 101 -13.51 13.26 20.29
N GLU A 102 -12.90 13.86 19.27
CA GLU A 102 -13.43 15.04 18.60
C GLU A 102 -14.75 14.72 17.90
N LYS A 103 -15.72 15.66 18.00
CA LYS A 103 -16.99 15.56 17.27
C LYS A 103 -16.81 16.14 15.88
N ILE A 104 -17.06 15.33 14.87
CA ILE A 104 -16.98 15.75 13.47
C ILE A 104 -18.37 15.66 12.83
N THR A 105 -18.75 16.70 12.08
CA THR A 105 -19.99 16.73 11.32
C THR A 105 -19.69 16.75 9.84
N LEU A 106 -20.18 15.75 9.13
CA LEU A 106 -19.92 15.50 7.73
C LEU A 106 -21.22 15.66 6.93
N ASN A 107 -21.18 16.45 5.88
CA ASN A 107 -22.27 16.52 4.91
C ASN A 107 -22.10 15.41 3.87
N ILE A 108 -22.96 14.39 3.93
CA ILE A 108 -22.84 13.18 3.11
C ILE A 108 -23.95 13.14 2.07
N VAL A 109 -23.57 12.91 0.82
CA VAL A 109 -24.45 12.70 -0.33
C VAL A 109 -24.54 11.23 -0.64
N THR A 110 -25.77 10.71 -0.79
CA THR A 110 -26.05 9.29 -1.04
C THR A 110 -26.31 9.01 -2.51
N THR A 111 -25.44 9.48 -3.39
CA THR A 111 -25.50 9.22 -4.84
C THR A 111 -24.09 9.23 -5.40
N THR A 112 -23.86 8.41 -6.41
CA THR A 112 -22.62 8.40 -7.21
C THR A 112 -22.70 9.34 -8.41
N ALA A 113 -23.89 9.83 -8.76
CA ALA A 113 -24.06 10.83 -9.80
C ALA A 113 -23.59 12.18 -9.27
N TYR A 114 -22.40 12.58 -9.66
CA TYR A 114 -21.80 13.83 -9.23
C TYR A 114 -22.48 15.04 -9.87
N GLN A 115 -22.96 15.97 -9.04
CA GLN A 115 -23.35 17.32 -9.43
C GLN A 115 -22.75 18.30 -8.42
N ASN A 116 -22.12 19.35 -8.90
CA ASN A 116 -21.38 20.34 -8.08
C ASN A 116 -22.20 20.99 -6.96
N ASP A 117 -23.53 21.00 -7.07
CA ASP A 117 -24.44 21.72 -6.16
C ASP A 117 -25.20 20.79 -5.20
N MET A 118 -24.74 19.54 -5.00
CA MET A 118 -25.42 18.62 -4.10
C MET A 118 -25.22 19.02 -2.65
N VAL A 119 -26.34 19.31 -2.00
CA VAL A 119 -26.41 19.53 -0.56
C VAL A 119 -26.50 18.16 0.14
N GLY A 120 -25.43 17.78 0.86
CA GLY A 120 -25.41 16.55 1.65
C GLY A 120 -26.28 16.69 2.91
N LYS A 121 -26.72 15.54 3.44
CA LYS A 121 -27.31 15.45 4.78
C LYS A 121 -26.18 15.43 5.82
N ALA A 122 -26.34 16.21 6.89
CA ALA A 122 -25.37 16.28 7.97
C ALA A 122 -25.45 15.05 8.87
N TYR A 123 -24.31 14.41 9.12
CA TYR A 123 -24.13 13.31 10.07
C TYR A 123 -23.01 13.66 11.02
N THR A 124 -23.25 13.49 12.32
CA THR A 124 -22.25 13.73 13.36
C THR A 124 -21.72 12.40 13.88
N TYR A 125 -20.40 12.29 13.92
CA TYR A 125 -19.65 11.15 14.45
C TYR A 125 -18.68 11.62 15.53
N THR A 126 -18.20 10.67 16.32
CA THR A 126 -17.03 10.84 17.18
C THR A 126 -15.83 10.26 16.46
N LEU A 127 -14.79 11.03 16.27
CA LEU A 127 -13.53 10.54 15.72
C LEU A 127 -12.92 9.55 16.69
N CYS A 128 -12.84 8.27 16.32
CA CYS A 128 -12.20 7.23 17.15
C CYS A 128 -10.78 6.92 16.71
N GLY A 129 -10.43 7.23 15.45
CA GLY A 129 -9.12 6.94 14.93
C GLY A 129 -8.69 7.82 13.77
N VAL A 130 -7.39 8.00 13.63
CA VAL A 130 -6.76 8.70 12.51
C VAL A 130 -5.95 7.69 11.71
N ILE A 131 -6.28 7.56 10.44
CA ILE A 131 -5.65 6.62 9.51
C ILE A 131 -4.59 7.38 8.72
N LYS A 132 -3.45 6.74 8.48
CA LYS A 132 -2.46 7.25 7.52
C LYS A 132 -3.06 7.28 6.13
N ASP A 133 -2.82 8.38 5.40
CA ASP A 133 -3.31 8.54 4.03
C ASP A 133 -2.87 7.39 3.13
N TYR A 134 -3.82 6.73 2.49
CA TYR A 134 -3.57 5.57 1.61
C TYR A 134 -4.22 5.71 0.24
N GLN A 135 -5.36 6.40 0.14
CA GLN A 135 -6.10 6.52 -1.12
C GLN A 135 -5.28 7.11 -2.26
N VAL A 136 -4.39 8.07 -1.96
CA VAL A 136 -3.50 8.68 -2.95
C VAL A 136 -2.56 7.68 -3.63
N ASN A 137 -2.35 6.53 -2.99
CA ASN A 137 -1.49 5.46 -3.48
C ASN A 137 -2.27 4.31 -4.14
N TRP A 138 -3.58 4.23 -3.85
CA TRP A 138 -4.47 3.16 -4.31
C TRP A 138 -5.37 3.67 -5.43
N ASP A 139 -4.78 3.97 -6.58
CA ASP A 139 -5.51 4.50 -7.73
C ASP A 139 -6.07 3.35 -8.56
N ILE A 140 -7.37 3.12 -8.44
CA ILE A 140 -8.11 2.16 -9.26
C ILE A 140 -9.04 2.94 -10.20
N CYS A 141 -8.95 2.72 -11.50
CA CYS A 141 -9.75 3.38 -12.53
C CYS A 141 -9.66 4.91 -12.51
N ASN A 142 -8.52 5.49 -12.11
CA ASN A 142 -8.34 6.94 -11.98
C ASN A 142 -9.41 7.64 -11.10
N ARG A 143 -9.97 6.92 -10.12
CA ARG A 143 -10.97 7.44 -9.17
C ARG A 143 -10.67 6.94 -7.77
N ASN A 144 -10.94 7.78 -6.78
CA ASN A 144 -10.94 7.34 -5.39
C ASN A 144 -12.15 6.43 -5.16
N ARG A 145 -11.91 5.11 -5.14
CA ARG A 145 -12.94 4.09 -4.93
C ARG A 145 -13.00 3.60 -3.49
N PHE A 146 -12.09 4.02 -2.65
CA PHE A 146 -11.96 3.54 -1.28
C PHE A 146 -12.50 4.55 -0.26
N PRO A 147 -12.88 4.12 0.96
CA PRO A 147 -13.41 5.03 1.97
C PRO A 147 -12.29 5.87 2.58
N THR A 148 -12.39 7.19 2.52
CA THR A 148 -11.56 8.14 3.28
C THR A 148 -11.94 8.14 4.76
N GLY A 149 -13.22 7.88 5.04
CA GLY A 149 -13.77 7.69 6.37
C GLY A 149 -14.39 6.30 6.51
N ILE A 150 -13.93 5.57 7.51
CA ILE A 150 -14.38 4.20 7.81
C ILE A 150 -15.32 4.26 9.01
N VAL A 151 -16.48 3.63 8.86
CA VAL A 151 -17.50 3.47 9.91
C VAL A 151 -17.84 1.99 10.08
N THR A 152 -18.52 1.64 11.18
CA THR A 152 -19.09 0.30 11.33
C THR A 152 -20.24 0.09 10.34
N LYS A 153 -20.64 -1.16 10.12
CA LYS A 153 -21.81 -1.47 9.29
C LYS A 153 -23.07 -0.74 9.80
N ALA A 154 -23.31 -0.77 11.10
CA ALA A 154 -24.42 -0.04 11.72
C ALA A 154 -24.32 1.48 11.52
N GLY A 155 -23.11 2.04 11.62
CA GLY A 155 -22.84 3.46 11.33
C GLY A 155 -23.10 3.83 9.87
N ALA A 156 -22.80 2.95 8.94
CA ALA A 156 -23.04 3.13 7.51
C ALA A 156 -24.53 3.01 7.15
N GLU A 157 -25.27 2.08 7.76
CA GLU A 157 -26.72 1.89 7.55
C GLU A 157 -27.53 3.13 7.96
N ARG A 158 -27.02 3.97 8.86
CA ARG A 158 -27.61 5.30 9.16
C ARG A 158 -27.58 6.26 7.97
N ILE A 159 -26.59 6.10 7.08
CA ILE A 159 -26.47 6.91 5.86
C ILE A 159 -27.47 6.42 4.81
N GLY A 160 -27.54 5.10 4.59
CA GLY A 160 -28.43 4.49 3.62
C GLY A 160 -27.98 3.08 3.21
N SER A 161 -28.35 2.67 2.02
CA SER A 161 -27.87 1.43 1.40
C SER A 161 -26.50 1.65 0.74
N PRO A 162 -25.70 0.60 0.56
CA PRO A 162 -24.44 0.69 -0.17
C PRO A 162 -24.64 1.24 -1.59
N LEU A 163 -23.84 2.23 -1.96
CA LEU A 163 -23.83 2.79 -3.32
C LEU A 163 -22.95 1.95 -4.25
N GLU A 164 -21.80 1.50 -3.73
CA GLU A 164 -20.83 0.71 -4.46
C GLU A 164 -20.27 -0.38 -3.55
N SER A 165 -20.00 -1.55 -4.11
CA SER A 165 -19.32 -2.67 -3.46
C SER A 165 -18.03 -2.96 -4.20
N HIS A 166 -16.93 -3.06 -3.46
CA HIS A 166 -15.60 -3.35 -3.97
C HIS A 166 -14.99 -4.51 -3.20
N MET A 167 -14.01 -5.15 -3.79
CA MET A 167 -13.24 -6.19 -3.13
C MET A 167 -11.76 -6.08 -3.51
N LEU A 168 -10.90 -6.20 -2.52
CA LEU A 168 -9.47 -6.41 -2.72
C LEU A 168 -9.19 -7.90 -2.67
N ILE A 169 -8.43 -8.42 -3.62
CA ILE A 169 -8.03 -9.82 -3.62
C ILE A 169 -6.52 -9.97 -3.60
N ARG A 170 -6.08 -10.99 -2.86
CA ARG A 170 -4.74 -11.55 -2.92
C ARG A 170 -4.83 -12.98 -3.41
N ALA A 171 -4.02 -13.34 -4.41
CA ALA A 171 -4.07 -14.61 -5.08
C ALA A 171 -2.69 -15.28 -5.08
N ASP A 172 -2.66 -16.60 -4.88
CA ASP A 172 -1.41 -17.40 -4.92
C ASP A 172 -0.78 -17.41 -6.34
N LYS A 173 -1.62 -17.29 -7.37
CA LYS A 173 -1.23 -17.27 -8.78
C LYS A 173 -1.97 -16.15 -9.51
N GLY A 174 -1.60 -14.89 -9.21
CA GLY A 174 -2.31 -13.71 -9.68
C GLY A 174 -2.65 -13.71 -11.17
N ASP A 175 -1.68 -13.98 -12.04
CA ASP A 175 -1.91 -14.00 -13.50
C ASP A 175 -2.94 -15.05 -13.93
N SER A 176 -2.94 -16.25 -13.32
CA SER A 176 -3.93 -17.28 -13.61
C SER A 176 -5.33 -16.85 -13.16
N VAL A 177 -5.44 -16.28 -11.95
CA VAL A 177 -6.73 -15.78 -11.43
C VAL A 177 -7.27 -14.66 -12.31
N TYR A 178 -6.43 -13.74 -12.76
CA TYR A 178 -6.81 -12.67 -13.69
C TYR A 178 -7.40 -13.23 -14.98
N GLU A 179 -6.70 -14.15 -15.63
CA GLU A 179 -7.13 -14.76 -16.89
C GLU A 179 -8.42 -15.58 -16.72
N ASP A 180 -8.56 -16.32 -15.62
CA ASP A 180 -9.74 -17.13 -15.35
C ASP A 180 -10.98 -16.26 -15.08
N LEU A 181 -10.83 -15.22 -14.26
CA LEU A 181 -11.91 -14.27 -13.99
C LEU A 181 -12.30 -13.48 -15.24
N LYS A 182 -11.34 -13.02 -16.03
CA LYS A 182 -11.59 -12.26 -17.26
C LYS A 182 -12.30 -13.07 -18.35
N LYS A 183 -12.05 -14.38 -18.40
CA LYS A 183 -12.74 -15.29 -19.35
C LYS A 183 -14.14 -15.68 -18.91
N SER A 184 -14.49 -15.39 -17.66
CA SER A 184 -15.81 -15.73 -17.13
C SER A 184 -16.85 -14.71 -17.59
N ASP A 185 -17.87 -15.16 -18.29
CA ASP A 185 -19.02 -14.32 -18.67
C ASP A 185 -19.84 -13.84 -17.46
N LYS A 186 -19.55 -14.38 -16.27
CA LYS A 186 -20.21 -14.00 -15.02
C LYS A 186 -19.57 -12.81 -14.32
N LEU A 187 -18.36 -12.42 -14.72
CA LEU A 187 -17.69 -11.23 -14.14
C LEU A 187 -18.22 -9.98 -14.84
N THR A 188 -19.15 -9.30 -14.19
CA THR A 188 -19.77 -8.07 -14.71
C THR A 188 -19.16 -6.81 -14.11
N CYS A 189 -18.33 -6.96 -13.08
CA CYS A 189 -17.64 -5.86 -12.42
C CYS A 189 -16.31 -5.50 -13.09
N GLY A 190 -15.83 -4.27 -12.85
CA GLY A 190 -14.49 -3.87 -13.24
C GLY A 190 -13.43 -4.57 -12.39
N MET A 191 -12.39 -5.09 -13.02
CA MET A 191 -11.24 -5.67 -12.34
C MET A 191 -9.97 -4.93 -12.75
N GLU A 192 -9.25 -4.42 -11.77
CA GLU A 192 -8.04 -3.64 -11.96
C GLU A 192 -6.87 -4.20 -11.18
N GLU A 193 -5.73 -4.19 -11.81
CA GLU A 193 -4.48 -4.63 -11.21
C GLU A 193 -3.89 -3.55 -10.30
N ASN A 194 -3.32 -3.95 -9.16
CA ASN A 194 -2.45 -3.10 -8.38
C ASN A 194 -1.08 -2.97 -9.08
N ALA A 195 -1.07 -2.23 -10.19
CA ALA A 195 0.09 -2.11 -11.06
C ALA A 195 1.33 -1.59 -10.34
N LYS A 196 1.14 -0.70 -9.34
CA LYS A 196 2.26 -0.17 -8.55
C LYS A 196 2.88 -1.24 -7.64
N TRP A 197 2.09 -2.16 -7.12
CA TRP A 197 2.58 -3.32 -6.37
C TRP A 197 3.28 -4.32 -7.30
N ASN A 198 2.62 -4.74 -8.38
CA ASN A 198 3.08 -5.79 -9.28
C ASN A 198 4.28 -5.37 -10.15
N GLN A 199 4.24 -4.19 -10.77
CA GLN A 199 5.29 -3.75 -11.69
C GLN A 199 6.66 -3.59 -11.04
N ASP A 200 6.70 -3.12 -9.81
CA ASP A 200 7.99 -2.86 -9.16
C ASP A 200 8.65 -4.14 -8.61
N VAL A 201 7.90 -5.18 -8.28
CA VAL A 201 8.49 -6.48 -7.88
C VAL A 201 9.17 -7.14 -9.07
N VAL A 202 8.53 -7.15 -10.22
CA VAL A 202 9.09 -7.73 -11.46
C VAL A 202 10.26 -6.89 -12.00
N LYS A 203 10.20 -5.57 -11.92
CA LYS A 203 11.29 -4.70 -12.41
C LYS A 203 12.50 -4.64 -11.48
N GLN A 204 12.34 -4.89 -10.19
CA GLN A 204 13.47 -4.85 -9.24
C GLN A 204 14.24 -6.17 -9.14
N MET A 205 13.67 -7.31 -9.53
CA MET A 205 14.40 -8.58 -9.50
C MET A 205 15.71 -8.57 -10.31
N PRO A 206 15.73 -8.13 -11.59
CA PRO A 206 16.99 -8.04 -12.33
C PRO A 206 17.93 -6.97 -11.77
N TYR A 207 17.40 -5.89 -11.19
CA TYR A 207 18.20 -4.81 -10.61
C TYR A 207 18.89 -5.23 -9.31
N ILE A 208 18.26 -6.03 -8.48
CA ILE A 208 18.85 -6.59 -7.24
C ILE A 208 20.00 -7.53 -7.60
N GLY A 209 19.83 -8.40 -8.60
CA GLY A 209 20.90 -9.27 -9.09
C GLY A 209 22.09 -8.48 -9.64
N PHE A 210 21.83 -7.43 -10.41
CA PHE A 210 22.86 -6.55 -10.93
C PHE A 210 23.62 -5.79 -9.84
N LEU A 211 22.92 -5.26 -8.82
CA LEU A 211 23.55 -4.61 -7.67
C LEU A 211 24.39 -5.57 -6.83
N GLN A 212 23.97 -6.82 -6.67
CA GLN A 212 24.77 -7.84 -6.01
C GLN A 212 26.04 -8.18 -6.80
N ALA A 213 25.93 -8.32 -8.13
CA ALA A 213 27.08 -8.52 -8.99
C ALA A 213 28.10 -7.39 -8.89
N ILE A 214 27.64 -6.13 -8.89
CA ILE A 214 28.52 -4.96 -8.70
C ILE A 214 29.21 -5.00 -7.32
N ARG A 215 28.51 -5.36 -6.25
CA ARG A 215 29.11 -5.49 -4.90
C ARG A 215 30.23 -6.54 -4.87
N VAL A 216 30.05 -7.67 -5.54
CA VAL A 216 31.08 -8.72 -5.64
C VAL A 216 32.28 -8.19 -6.41
N VAL A 217 32.09 -7.52 -7.54
CA VAL A 217 33.18 -6.93 -8.35
C VAL A 217 33.98 -5.92 -7.52
N ILE A 218 33.30 -5.02 -6.80
CA ILE A 218 33.97 -4.05 -5.92
C ILE A 218 34.78 -4.74 -4.81
N ALA A 219 34.22 -5.77 -4.18
CA ALA A 219 34.93 -6.52 -3.14
C ALA A 219 36.20 -7.21 -3.68
N VAL A 220 36.11 -7.83 -4.86
CA VAL A 220 37.27 -8.45 -5.52
C VAL A 220 38.33 -7.40 -5.89
N ALA A 221 37.92 -6.26 -6.46
CA ALA A 221 38.84 -5.18 -6.78
C ALA A 221 39.55 -4.65 -5.53
N ALA A 222 38.83 -4.44 -4.43
CA ALA A 222 39.42 -4.01 -3.16
C ALA A 222 40.42 -5.04 -2.62
N ALA A 223 40.10 -6.32 -2.69
CA ALA A 223 41.01 -7.40 -2.28
C ALA A 223 42.28 -7.43 -3.13
N CYS A 224 42.18 -7.23 -4.45
CA CYS A 224 43.34 -7.15 -5.35
C CYS A 224 44.25 -5.96 -5.01
N VAL A 225 43.67 -4.79 -4.73
CA VAL A 225 44.43 -3.59 -4.34
C VAL A 225 45.17 -3.82 -3.02
N LEU A 226 44.50 -4.41 -2.01
CA LEU A 226 45.13 -4.77 -0.75
C LEU A 226 46.27 -5.77 -0.93
N TYR A 227 46.07 -6.79 -1.76
CA TYR A 227 47.11 -7.79 -2.09
C TYR A 227 48.33 -7.12 -2.73
N LEU A 228 48.13 -6.25 -3.71
CA LEU A 228 49.22 -5.51 -4.35
C LEU A 228 49.96 -4.60 -3.38
N MET A 229 49.26 -3.89 -2.50
CA MET A 229 49.89 -3.06 -1.46
C MET A 229 50.75 -3.88 -0.51
N VAL A 230 50.22 -4.99 -0.03
CA VAL A 230 50.99 -5.90 0.89
C VAL A 230 52.18 -6.50 0.15
N SER A 231 51.99 -7.03 -1.07
CA SER A 231 53.06 -7.59 -1.88
C SER A 231 54.18 -6.58 -2.14
N HIS A 232 53.83 -5.35 -2.54
CA HIS A 232 54.81 -4.29 -2.75
C HIS A 232 55.55 -3.91 -1.45
N SER A 233 54.86 -3.85 -0.33
CA SER A 233 55.45 -3.59 0.99
C SER A 233 56.44 -4.68 1.43
N VAL A 234 56.09 -5.95 1.16
CA VAL A 234 56.97 -7.10 1.43
C VAL A 234 58.19 -7.08 0.54
N GLN A 235 58.05 -6.82 -0.77
CA GLN A 235 59.20 -6.70 -1.71
C GLN A 235 60.16 -5.58 -1.30
N LYS A 236 59.62 -4.42 -0.94
CA LYS A 236 60.44 -3.28 -0.49
C LYS A 236 61.19 -3.59 0.82
N ARG A 237 60.60 -4.35 1.74
CA ARG A 237 61.28 -4.85 2.94
C ARG A 237 62.38 -5.87 2.59
N GLN A 238 62.15 -6.79 1.67
CA GLN A 238 63.15 -7.75 1.23
C GLN A 238 64.36 -7.08 0.58
N GLU A 239 64.14 -6.06 -0.24
CA GLU A 239 65.22 -5.27 -0.82
C GLU A 239 66.01 -4.55 0.23
N MET A 240 65.38 -3.94 1.21
CA MET A 240 66.05 -3.30 2.34
C MET A 240 66.85 -4.29 3.17
N TRP A 241 66.35 -5.51 3.41
CA TRP A 241 67.09 -6.58 4.10
C TRP A 241 68.31 -7.01 3.30
N LYS A 242 68.26 -7.15 1.98
CA LYS A 242 69.41 -7.46 1.12
C LYS A 242 70.50 -6.39 1.20
N ILE A 243 70.12 -5.14 1.23
CA ILE A 243 71.08 -4.03 1.41
C ILE A 243 71.75 -4.07 2.77
N LEU A 244 70.99 -4.34 3.84
CA LEU A 244 71.52 -4.46 5.21
C LEU A 244 72.46 -5.68 5.35
N ASP A 245 72.15 -6.82 4.76
CA ASP A 245 73.04 -7.99 4.68
C ASP A 245 74.33 -7.68 3.92
N ALA A 246 74.24 -6.93 2.82
CA ALA A 246 75.45 -6.53 2.04
C ALA A 246 76.35 -5.54 2.80
N LEU A 247 75.78 -4.79 3.74
CA LEU A 247 76.50 -3.87 4.63
C LEU A 247 77.05 -4.53 5.91
N GLY A 248 76.95 -5.87 6.02
CA GLY A 248 77.51 -6.63 7.13
C GLY A 248 76.79 -6.46 8.47
N MET A 249 75.50 -6.05 8.44
CA MET A 249 74.69 -5.95 9.68
C MET A 249 74.08 -7.32 10.02
N GLU A 250 74.54 -7.93 11.10
CA GLU A 250 74.00 -9.22 11.63
C GLU A 250 72.53 -9.11 12.02
N LYS A 251 71.73 -10.15 11.64
CA LYS A 251 70.36 -10.32 12.14
C LYS A 251 70.39 -10.49 13.66
N LYS A 252 70.06 -9.44 14.44
CA LYS A 252 69.62 -9.70 15.82
C LYS A 252 68.27 -10.41 15.77
N GLN A 253 68.23 -11.62 16.32
CA GLN A 253 67.04 -12.44 16.55
C GLN A 253 66.02 -11.72 17.42
#